data_4b391bab562de6943b74be8b27d5b9ad
#
_entry.id   4b391bab562de6943b74be8b27d5b9ad
#
_cell.length_a   1.000
_cell.length_b   1.000
_cell.length_c   1.000
_cell.angle_alpha   90.00
_cell.angle_beta   90.00
_cell.angle_gamma   90.00
#
_symmetry.space_group_name_H-M   'P 1'
#
loop_
_entity.id
_entity.type
_entity.pdbx_description
1 polymer ?
#
loop_
_entity_poly.entity_id
_entity_poly.type
_entity_poly.pdbx_seq_one_letter_code
_entity_poly.pdbx_strand_id
1 'polypeptide(L)'
;MELTLSIIKPDAVKRGLVGEINTLIEKNKMRIVAQKMLHLSLVDAKGFYFVHKERAFFNDLCEYMTSGPIVVQVLMGKNVIRNYRNLMGATNPTNADDGTIRKKYGLSVEENSVHGSDSKENSEIEINFFFSKREIFNHLGLSLIHI
;
A
#
# COMPACT_ATOMS: atom_id res chain seq x y z
N MET A 1 -4.94 -4.58 -17.84
CA MET A 1 -4.78 -3.73 -16.65
C MET A 1 -4.58 -4.57 -15.42
N GLU A 2 -3.70 -4.12 -14.55
CA GLU A 2 -3.44 -4.78 -13.28
C GLU A 2 -4.00 -3.96 -12.12
N LEU A 3 -4.16 -4.63 -10.98
CA LEU A 3 -4.44 -3.97 -9.71
C LEU A 3 -3.32 -4.26 -8.72
N THR A 4 -3.09 -3.34 -7.80
CA THR A 4 -2.18 -3.55 -6.68
C THR A 4 -2.78 -2.96 -5.41
N LEU A 5 -2.44 -3.53 -4.26
CA LEU A 5 -2.81 -2.95 -3.00
C LEU A 5 -1.76 -1.93 -2.57
N SER A 6 -2.22 -0.77 -2.17
CA SER A 6 -1.41 0.27 -1.55
C SER A 6 -1.88 0.48 -0.13
N ILE A 7 -0.94 0.63 0.80
CA ILE A 7 -1.26 1.10 2.14
C ILE A 7 -0.43 2.35 2.39
N ILE A 8 -1.10 3.40 2.85
CA ILE A 8 -0.41 4.55 3.43
C ILE A 8 -0.33 4.26 4.92
N LYS A 9 0.88 4.12 5.41
CA LYS A 9 1.17 3.62 6.76
C LYS A 9 0.93 4.67 7.84
N PRO A 10 0.84 4.25 9.12
CA PRO A 10 0.53 5.19 10.21
C PRO A 10 1.45 6.41 10.28
N ASP A 11 2.74 6.26 9.98
CA ASP A 11 3.67 7.39 10.02
C ASP A 11 3.29 8.50 9.04
N ALA A 12 2.86 8.13 7.85
CA ALA A 12 2.48 9.10 6.82
C ALA A 12 1.08 9.68 7.07
N VAL A 13 0.13 8.86 7.52
CA VAL A 13 -1.22 9.35 7.88
C VAL A 13 -1.12 10.36 9.01
N LYS A 14 -0.35 10.04 10.04
CA LYS A 14 -0.17 10.92 11.20
C LYS A 14 0.41 12.28 10.81
N ARG A 15 1.29 12.32 9.82
CA ARG A 15 1.92 13.55 9.34
C ARG A 15 1.09 14.30 8.29
N GLY A 16 -0.11 13.81 7.97
CA GLY A 16 -0.99 14.47 7.00
C GLY A 16 -0.53 14.37 5.56
N LEU A 17 0.13 13.27 5.18
CA LEU A 17 0.75 13.10 3.86
C LEU A 17 -0.12 12.34 2.86
N VAL A 18 -1.35 11.96 3.23
CA VAL A 18 -2.24 11.18 2.34
C VAL A 18 -2.44 11.90 1.00
N GLY A 19 -2.76 13.18 1.03
CA GLY A 19 -3.01 13.95 -0.19
C GLY A 19 -1.77 14.07 -1.08
N GLU A 20 -0.61 14.30 -0.49
CA GLU A 20 0.65 14.43 -1.23
C GLU A 20 1.04 13.11 -1.89
N ILE A 21 0.90 12.00 -1.16
CA ILE A 21 1.18 10.68 -1.70
C ILE A 21 0.21 10.34 -2.83
N ASN A 22 -1.08 10.60 -2.65
CA ASN A 22 -2.08 10.36 -3.70
C ASN A 22 -1.83 11.21 -4.94
N THR A 23 -1.37 12.44 -4.75
CA THR A 23 -0.99 13.30 -5.88
C THR A 23 0.13 12.66 -6.70
N LEU A 24 1.16 12.13 -6.05
CA LEU A 24 2.25 11.44 -6.74
C LEU A 24 1.74 10.20 -7.48
N ILE A 25 0.86 9.42 -6.87
CA ILE A 25 0.27 8.24 -7.48
C ILE A 25 -0.47 8.64 -8.77
N GLU A 26 -1.36 9.63 -8.70
CA GLU A 26 -2.16 10.04 -9.83
C GLU A 26 -1.33 10.70 -10.93
N LYS A 27 -0.32 11.47 -10.58
CA LYS A 27 0.61 12.06 -11.55
C LYS A 27 1.42 11.01 -12.31
N ASN A 28 1.63 9.86 -11.71
CA ASN A 28 2.34 8.74 -12.35
C ASN A 28 1.38 7.78 -13.06
N LYS A 29 0.19 8.26 -13.40
CA LYS A 29 -0.80 7.55 -14.24
C LYS A 29 -1.33 6.26 -13.64
N MET A 30 -1.33 6.17 -12.32
CA MET A 30 -1.98 5.10 -11.59
C MET A 30 -3.30 5.64 -11.03
N ARG A 31 -4.36 4.87 -11.20
CA ARG A 31 -5.70 5.31 -10.83
C ARG A 31 -6.11 4.68 -9.51
N ILE A 32 -6.59 5.51 -8.60
CA ILE A 32 -7.13 5.02 -7.33
C ILE A 32 -8.57 4.58 -7.60
N VAL A 33 -8.84 3.28 -7.47
CA VAL A 33 -10.15 2.71 -7.76
C VAL A 33 -10.87 2.20 -6.51
N ALA A 34 -10.23 2.26 -5.36
CA ALA A 34 -10.84 2.00 -4.05
C ALA A 34 -9.95 2.63 -3.00
N GLN A 35 -10.57 3.13 -1.94
CA GLN A 35 -9.83 3.78 -0.86
C GLN A 35 -10.67 3.79 0.40
N LYS A 36 -10.06 3.45 1.53
CA LYS A 36 -10.71 3.65 2.82
C LYS A 36 -9.67 3.81 3.93
N MET A 37 -10.04 4.60 4.93
CA MET A 37 -9.23 4.77 6.13
C MET A 37 -9.76 3.83 7.20
N LEU A 38 -8.84 3.15 7.89
CA LEU A 38 -9.23 2.25 8.97
C LEU A 38 -8.10 2.12 9.98
N HIS A 39 -8.42 1.63 11.17
CA HIS A 39 -7.46 1.36 12.21
C HIS A 39 -7.43 -0.16 12.42
N LEU A 40 -6.33 -0.81 12.05
CA LEU A 40 -6.23 -2.27 12.19
C LEU A 40 -6.25 -2.69 13.65
N SER A 41 -6.97 -3.76 13.95
CA SER A 41 -6.79 -4.48 15.21
C SER A 41 -5.51 -5.32 15.12
N LEU A 42 -5.01 -5.76 16.27
CA LEU A 42 -3.83 -6.62 16.29
C LEU A 42 -4.11 -7.94 15.56
N VAL A 43 -5.32 -8.48 15.68
CA VAL A 43 -5.74 -9.71 14.97
C VAL A 43 -5.67 -9.48 13.46
N ASP A 44 -6.17 -8.35 12.98
CA ASP A 44 -6.13 -8.02 11.55
C ASP A 44 -4.69 -7.87 11.04
N ALA A 45 -3.85 -7.17 11.80
CA ALA A 45 -2.46 -6.98 11.41
C ALA A 45 -1.71 -8.32 11.33
N LYS A 46 -1.90 -9.18 12.32
CA LYS A 46 -1.30 -10.51 12.32
C LYS A 46 -1.80 -11.37 11.15
N GLY A 47 -3.08 -11.24 10.80
CA GLY A 47 -3.65 -11.95 9.66
C GLY A 47 -3.06 -11.47 8.34
N PHE A 48 -2.94 -10.17 8.16
CA PHE A 48 -2.40 -9.59 6.93
C PHE A 48 -0.93 -9.96 6.73
N TYR A 49 -0.14 -9.89 7.79
CA TYR A 49 1.30 -10.18 7.74
C TYR A 49 1.65 -11.62 8.10
N PHE A 50 0.67 -12.53 8.08
CA PHE A 50 0.84 -13.93 8.51
C PHE A 50 2.01 -14.65 7.81
N VAL A 51 2.29 -14.33 6.55
CA VAL A 51 3.41 -14.89 5.80
C VAL A 51 4.77 -14.60 6.45
N HIS A 52 4.83 -13.58 7.31
CA HIS A 52 6.05 -13.17 8.02
C HIS A 52 6.08 -13.61 9.47
N LYS A 53 5.15 -14.47 9.92
CA LYS A 53 4.99 -14.82 11.34
C LYS A 53 6.26 -15.38 12.00
N GLU A 54 7.14 -15.98 11.22
CA GLU A 54 8.40 -16.55 11.73
C GLU A 54 9.57 -15.54 11.71
N ARG A 55 9.35 -14.34 11.16
CA ARG A 55 10.38 -13.32 11.09
C ARG A 55 10.52 -12.59 12.42
N ALA A 56 11.76 -12.23 12.78
CA ALA A 56 12.04 -11.51 14.00
C ALA A 56 11.28 -10.18 14.10
N PHE A 57 11.04 -9.52 12.96
CA PHE A 57 10.36 -8.22 12.90
C PHE A 57 8.82 -8.32 12.98
N PHE A 58 8.25 -9.52 12.96
CA PHE A 58 6.79 -9.68 12.82
C PHE A 58 5.99 -8.95 13.91
N ASN A 59 6.36 -9.15 15.17
CA ASN A 59 5.63 -8.52 16.27
C ASN A 59 5.74 -6.99 16.24
N ASP A 60 6.92 -6.48 15.97
CA ASP A 60 7.15 -5.03 15.89
C ASP A 60 6.38 -4.42 14.72
N LEU A 61 6.35 -5.11 13.58
CA LEU A 61 5.59 -4.67 12.42
C LEU A 61 4.10 -4.60 12.71
N CYS A 62 3.53 -5.65 13.33
CA CYS A 62 2.11 -5.68 13.67
C CYS A 62 1.76 -4.61 14.69
N GLU A 63 2.61 -4.39 15.68
CA GLU A 63 2.43 -3.35 16.67
C GLU A 63 2.47 -1.96 16.04
N TYR A 64 3.44 -1.73 15.15
CA TYR A 64 3.53 -0.46 14.42
C TYR A 64 2.30 -0.21 13.56
N MET A 65 1.86 -1.21 12.78
CA MET A 65 0.72 -1.07 11.86
C MET A 65 -0.61 -0.88 12.58
N THR A 66 -0.69 -1.18 13.86
CA THR A 66 -1.87 -0.95 14.69
C THR A 66 -1.76 0.32 15.56
N SER A 67 -0.68 1.07 15.43
CA SER A 67 -0.43 2.26 16.26
C SER A 67 -1.29 3.47 15.90
N GLY A 68 -1.93 3.45 14.75
CA GLY A 68 -2.80 4.55 14.30
C GLY A 68 -3.50 4.19 13.00
N PRO A 69 -4.35 5.08 12.49
CA PRO A 69 -5.06 4.86 11.23
C PRO A 69 -4.11 4.69 10.04
N ILE A 70 -4.56 3.88 9.10
CA ILE A 70 -3.92 3.67 7.80
C ILE A 70 -4.92 3.97 6.69
N VAL A 71 -4.44 4.21 5.48
CA VAL A 71 -5.28 4.29 4.30
C VAL A 71 -4.95 3.10 3.41
N VAL A 72 -5.94 2.24 3.17
CA VAL A 72 -5.79 1.13 2.22
C VAL A 72 -6.45 1.54 0.91
N GLN A 73 -5.81 1.20 -0.19
CA GLN A 73 -6.33 1.58 -1.52
C GLN A 73 -5.95 0.55 -2.57
N VAL A 74 -6.79 0.47 -3.60
CA VAL A 74 -6.51 -0.33 -4.78
C VAL A 74 -6.14 0.62 -5.90
N LEU A 75 -4.99 0.37 -6.51
CA LEU A 75 -4.51 1.14 -7.65
C LEU A 75 -4.65 0.30 -8.91
N MET A 76 -5.10 0.92 -9.99
CA MET A 76 -5.26 0.28 -11.29
C MET A 76 -4.37 0.98 -12.31
N GLY A 77 -3.70 0.19 -13.14
CA GLY A 77 -2.88 0.73 -14.19
C GLY A 77 -2.15 -0.35 -14.96
N LYS A 78 -1.51 0.05 -16.04
CA LYS A 78 -0.66 -0.83 -16.83
C LYS A 78 0.62 -1.09 -16.05
N ASN A 79 0.95 -2.38 -15.82
CA ASN A 79 2.12 -2.77 -15.03
C ASN A 79 2.15 -2.08 -13.66
N VAL A 80 1.00 -1.91 -13.04
CA VAL A 80 0.86 -1.07 -11.84
C VAL A 80 1.65 -1.61 -10.64
N ILE A 81 1.79 -2.94 -10.52
CA ILE A 81 2.56 -3.54 -9.42
C ILE A 81 4.00 -3.02 -9.48
N ARG A 82 4.65 -3.14 -10.63
CA ARG A 82 6.02 -2.65 -10.83
C ARG A 82 6.10 -1.14 -10.73
N ASN A 83 5.18 -0.44 -11.40
CA ASN A 83 5.23 1.02 -11.46
C ASN A 83 5.04 1.64 -10.09
N TYR A 84 4.15 1.08 -9.28
CA TYR A 84 3.96 1.58 -7.93
C TYR A 84 5.19 1.29 -7.05
N ARG A 85 5.77 0.10 -7.17
CA ARG A 85 6.99 -0.21 -6.42
C ARG A 85 8.14 0.72 -6.80
N ASN A 86 8.24 1.08 -8.08
CA ASN A 86 9.25 2.06 -8.52
C ASN A 86 8.98 3.45 -7.92
N LEU A 87 7.71 3.86 -7.86
CA LEU A 87 7.33 5.14 -7.23
C LEU A 87 7.58 5.13 -5.72
N MET A 88 7.33 3.99 -5.06
CA MET A 88 7.60 3.87 -3.62
C MET A 88 9.07 4.04 -3.30
N GLY A 89 9.94 3.44 -4.10
CA GLY A 89 11.38 3.44 -3.87
C GLY A 89 11.83 2.29 -2.96
N ALA A 90 13.14 2.25 -2.68
CA ALA A 90 13.74 1.21 -1.86
C ALA A 90 13.14 1.18 -0.45
N THR A 91 13.07 -0.02 0.14
CA THR A 91 12.53 -0.24 1.48
C THR A 91 13.19 0.65 2.53
N ASN A 92 14.51 0.78 2.46
CA ASN A 92 15.23 1.72 3.31
C ASN A 92 15.22 3.09 2.62
N PRO A 93 14.59 4.12 3.23
CA PRO A 93 14.52 5.45 2.62
C PRO A 93 15.89 6.05 2.29
N THR A 94 16.92 5.70 3.06
CA THR A 94 18.28 6.16 2.81
C THR A 94 18.80 5.71 1.44
N ASN A 95 18.37 4.54 0.99
CA ASN A 95 18.80 3.95 -0.29
C ASN A 95 17.83 4.24 -1.44
N ALA A 96 16.74 4.96 -1.17
CA ALA A 96 15.75 5.26 -2.20
C ALA A 96 16.23 6.39 -3.11
N ASP A 97 15.85 6.30 -4.39
CA ASP A 97 16.19 7.32 -5.38
C ASP A 97 15.34 8.59 -5.17
N ASP A 98 15.88 9.72 -5.62
CA ASP A 98 15.18 11.00 -5.59
C ASP A 98 13.86 10.89 -6.37
N GLY A 99 12.84 11.56 -5.85
CA GLY A 99 11.52 11.55 -6.47
C GLY A 99 10.62 10.42 -6.02
N THR A 100 11.14 9.42 -5.31
CA THR A 100 10.33 8.35 -4.76
C THR A 100 9.63 8.78 -3.47
N ILE A 101 8.53 8.10 -3.15
CA ILE A 101 7.76 8.40 -1.92
C ILE A 101 8.64 8.22 -0.68
N ARG A 102 9.37 7.12 -0.61
CA ARG A 102 10.18 6.82 0.56
C ARG A 102 11.37 7.76 0.72
N LYS A 103 11.96 8.22 -0.38
CA LYS A 103 13.01 9.23 -0.31
C LYS A 103 12.48 10.55 0.26
N LYS A 104 11.28 10.94 -0.17
CA LYS A 104 10.68 12.20 0.28
C LYS A 104 10.17 12.14 1.72
N TYR A 105 9.53 11.04 2.11
CA TYR A 105 8.73 10.99 3.33
C TYR A 105 9.12 9.90 4.30
N GLY A 106 9.85 8.89 3.88
CA GLY A 106 10.23 7.78 4.75
C GLY A 106 11.16 8.23 5.88
N LEU A 107 10.96 7.70 7.06
CA LEU A 107 11.75 8.02 8.25
C LEU A 107 12.75 6.93 8.59
N SER A 108 12.39 5.66 8.38
CA SER A 108 13.21 4.49 8.69
C SER A 108 12.74 3.31 7.85
N VAL A 109 13.38 2.16 8.01
CA VAL A 109 12.98 0.93 7.32
C VAL A 109 11.56 0.52 7.70
N GLU A 110 11.16 0.71 8.95
CA GLU A 110 9.79 0.38 9.40
C GLU A 110 8.81 1.49 9.09
N GLU A 111 9.17 2.74 9.40
CA GLU A 111 8.33 3.92 9.16
C GLU A 111 8.64 4.50 7.78
N ASN A 112 8.37 3.72 6.74
CA ASN A 112 8.72 4.09 5.37
C ASN A 112 7.54 4.49 4.50
N SER A 113 6.48 4.96 5.12
CA SER A 113 5.33 5.67 4.55
C SER A 113 4.33 4.82 3.79
N VAL A 114 4.74 3.85 2.99
CA VAL A 114 3.83 3.14 2.09
C VAL A 114 4.18 1.66 1.97
N HIS A 115 3.15 0.88 1.59
CA HIS A 115 3.26 -0.52 1.22
C HIS A 115 2.64 -0.70 -0.17
N GLY A 116 3.23 -1.56 -0.98
CA GLY A 116 2.66 -2.01 -2.26
C GLY A 116 2.88 -3.50 -2.41
N SER A 117 1.93 -4.17 -3.06
CA SER A 117 2.05 -5.60 -3.34
C SER A 117 3.29 -5.88 -4.19
N ASP A 118 3.91 -7.03 -3.97
CA ASP A 118 5.15 -7.39 -4.65
C ASP A 118 4.97 -8.33 -5.85
N SER A 119 3.76 -8.88 -6.02
CA SER A 119 3.45 -9.78 -7.12
C SER A 119 1.95 -9.74 -7.42
N LYS A 120 1.58 -10.26 -8.59
CA LYS A 120 0.16 -10.37 -8.96
C LYS A 120 -0.60 -11.25 -7.98
N GLU A 121 0.00 -12.36 -7.58
CA GLU A 121 -0.61 -13.30 -6.63
C GLU A 121 -0.84 -12.65 -5.27
N ASN A 122 0.18 -11.98 -4.73
CA ASN A 122 0.05 -11.30 -3.45
C ASN A 122 -0.90 -10.10 -3.53
N SER A 123 -0.91 -9.39 -4.65
CA SER A 123 -1.87 -8.31 -4.88
C SER A 123 -3.30 -8.79 -4.72
N GLU A 124 -3.64 -9.91 -5.33
CA GLU A 124 -4.99 -10.49 -5.25
C GLU A 124 -5.37 -10.84 -3.81
N ILE A 125 -4.47 -11.51 -3.09
CA ILE A 125 -4.68 -11.87 -1.69
C ILE A 125 -4.85 -10.63 -0.82
N GLU A 126 -3.98 -9.64 -0.99
CA GLU A 126 -3.98 -8.42 -0.17
C GLU A 126 -5.20 -7.55 -0.44
N ILE A 127 -5.60 -7.44 -1.70
CA ILE A 127 -6.82 -6.69 -2.05
C ILE A 127 -8.05 -7.34 -1.42
N ASN A 128 -8.15 -8.65 -1.54
CA ASN A 128 -9.30 -9.39 -0.98
C ASN A 128 -9.36 -9.34 0.55
N PHE A 129 -8.22 -9.11 1.19
CA PHE A 129 -8.19 -8.93 2.64
C PHE A 129 -8.95 -7.68 3.08
N PHE A 130 -8.84 -6.59 2.32
CA PHE A 130 -9.40 -5.30 2.70
C PHE A 130 -10.67 -4.89 1.96
N PHE A 131 -10.89 -5.41 0.74
CA PHE A 131 -11.97 -4.94 -0.12
C PHE A 131 -12.79 -6.08 -0.67
N SER A 132 -14.11 -5.83 -0.77
CA SER A 132 -14.99 -6.64 -1.61
C SER A 132 -14.98 -6.09 -3.04
N LYS A 133 -15.45 -6.89 -4.00
CA LYS A 133 -15.54 -6.43 -5.40
C LYS A 133 -16.42 -5.21 -5.58
N ARG A 134 -17.44 -5.05 -4.73
CA ARG A 134 -18.36 -3.90 -4.76
C ARG A 134 -17.66 -2.59 -4.39
N GLU A 135 -16.56 -2.66 -3.69
CA GLU A 135 -15.83 -1.50 -3.23
C GLU A 135 -14.75 -1.04 -4.20
N ILE A 136 -14.61 -1.75 -5.32
CA ILE A 136 -13.58 -1.44 -6.34
C ILE A 136 -14.30 -0.92 -7.60
N PHE A 137 -13.97 0.31 -8.00
CA PHE A 137 -14.72 1.03 -9.03
C PHE A 137 -13.94 1.11 -10.34
N ASN A 138 -14.47 0.44 -11.38
CA ASN A 138 -13.85 0.42 -12.70
C ASN A 138 -14.31 1.61 -13.54
N HIS A 139 -13.71 2.76 -13.32
CA HIS A 139 -14.05 4.00 -14.02
C HIS A 139 -13.73 3.99 -15.51
N LEU A 140 -12.90 3.05 -15.96
CA LEU A 140 -12.48 2.95 -17.35
C LEU A 140 -13.30 1.94 -18.16
N GLY A 141 -14.32 1.33 -17.55
CA GLY A 141 -15.12 0.30 -18.21
C GLY A 141 -14.39 -1.00 -18.46
N LEU A 142 -13.27 -1.24 -17.80
CA LEU A 142 -12.48 -2.44 -17.96
C LEU A 142 -13.01 -3.57 -17.10
N SER A 143 -12.82 -4.82 -17.54
CA SER A 143 -13.23 -5.98 -16.73
C SER A 143 -12.26 -6.22 -15.58
N LEU A 144 -12.81 -6.39 -14.36
CA LEU A 144 -12.04 -6.74 -13.17
C LEU A 144 -12.30 -8.18 -12.71
N ILE A 145 -12.90 -8.99 -13.58
CA ILE A 145 -13.36 -10.34 -13.23
C ILE A 145 -12.22 -11.27 -12.81
N HIS A 146 -11.05 -11.09 -13.38
CA HIS A 146 -9.91 -11.99 -13.21
C HIS A 146 -8.88 -11.51 -12.18
N ILE A 147 -9.28 -10.66 -11.30
CA ILE A 147 -8.39 -10.11 -10.28
C ILE A 147 -8.43 -10.96 -9.01
#